data_f9338cfe6d80ba7b42f0b868c5f43180
#
_entry.id   f9338cfe6d80ba7b42f0b868c5f43180
#
_cell.length_a   1.000
_cell.length_b   1.000
_cell.length_c   1.000
_cell.angle_alpha   90.00
_cell.angle_beta   90.00
_cell.angle_gamma   90.00
#
_symmetry.space_group_name_H-M   'P 1'
#
loop_
_entity.id
_entity.type
_entity.pdbx_description
1 polymer ?
#
loop_
_entity_poly.entity_id
_entity_poly.type
_entity_poly.pdbx_seq_one_letter_code
_entity_poly.pdbx_strand_id
1 'polypeptide(L)'
;MDIRRGGLGARLQGVKAPSNLSVEVNAVQARVPADSIARPFAFLQESEETVSSWDAVSSLSDASAAASVSLDWGDARYLARFLWNEEAGGYLREVAGWPFACYPTARARMTGDEGAMVRPAFANVIVQWVVYDALSPTVQTPLLVGEGAADLFVGERHVQGTWSRAACDARTLYWDESGREVLLEPGKTWIALFPANASLIFE
;
A
#
# COMPACT_ATOMS: atom_id res chain seq x y z
N MET A 1 -16.20 -6.61 10.45
CA MET A 1 -17.27 -7.27 9.66
C MET A 1 -16.69 -8.54 9.06
N ASP A 2 -17.27 -9.70 9.36
CA ASP A 2 -16.80 -10.97 8.76
C ASP A 2 -17.41 -11.13 7.37
N ILE A 3 -16.62 -10.89 6.35
CA ILE A 3 -17.00 -10.96 4.92
C ILE A 3 -17.56 -12.34 4.57
N ARG A 4 -17.06 -13.41 5.20
CA ARG A 4 -17.49 -14.79 4.94
C ARG A 4 -18.90 -15.07 5.45
N ARG A 5 -19.26 -14.54 6.62
CA ARG A 5 -20.60 -14.69 7.21
C ARG A 5 -21.64 -13.80 6.54
N GLY A 6 -21.21 -12.73 5.89
CA GLY A 6 -22.10 -11.79 5.25
C GLY A 6 -22.48 -12.14 3.79
N GLY A 7 -21.97 -13.23 3.23
CA GLY A 7 -22.22 -13.58 1.81
C GLY A 7 -21.56 -12.64 0.81
N LEU A 8 -20.57 -11.84 1.23
CA LEU A 8 -19.88 -10.85 0.42
C LEU A 8 -18.63 -11.38 -0.27
N GLY A 9 -18.27 -12.62 -0.03
CA GLY A 9 -17.11 -13.26 -0.62
C GLY A 9 -17.36 -14.72 -0.95
N ALA A 10 -16.68 -15.20 -1.97
CA ALA A 10 -16.71 -16.60 -2.40
C ALA A 10 -15.30 -17.19 -2.46
N ARG A 11 -15.17 -18.48 -2.27
CA ARG A 11 -13.90 -19.17 -2.49
C ARG A 11 -13.77 -19.55 -3.97
N LEU A 12 -12.64 -19.18 -4.55
CA LEU A 12 -12.29 -19.54 -5.91
C LEU A 12 -11.92 -21.02 -5.98
N GLN A 13 -12.51 -21.76 -6.91
CA GLN A 13 -12.15 -23.15 -7.17
C GLN A 13 -10.77 -23.22 -7.84
N GLY A 14 -10.00 -24.24 -7.49
CA GLY A 14 -8.66 -24.48 -8.07
C GLY A 14 -7.54 -23.62 -7.47
N VAL A 15 -7.84 -22.66 -6.62
CA VAL A 15 -6.85 -21.83 -5.93
C VAL A 15 -6.72 -22.26 -4.48
N LYS A 16 -5.49 -22.47 -3.99
CA LYS A 16 -5.24 -22.85 -2.60
C LYS A 16 -5.52 -21.70 -1.63
N ALA A 17 -6.04 -22.04 -0.46
CA ALA A 17 -6.15 -21.09 0.66
C ALA A 17 -4.73 -20.61 1.09
N PRO A 18 -4.57 -19.38 1.60
CA PRO A 18 -5.60 -18.36 1.85
C PRO A 18 -5.97 -17.50 0.63
N SER A 19 -5.25 -17.64 -0.47
CA SER A 19 -5.36 -16.75 -1.66
C SER A 19 -6.63 -16.97 -2.49
N ASN A 20 -7.49 -17.88 -2.10
CA ASN A 20 -8.70 -18.26 -2.85
C ASN A 20 -9.97 -17.51 -2.44
N LEU A 21 -9.86 -16.45 -1.65
CA LEU A 21 -11.00 -15.63 -1.29
C LEU A 21 -11.17 -14.49 -2.30
N SER A 22 -12.33 -14.41 -2.94
CA SER A 22 -12.76 -13.24 -3.71
C SER A 22 -13.83 -12.47 -2.95
N VAL A 23 -13.86 -11.16 -3.14
CA VAL A 23 -14.81 -10.25 -2.48
C VAL A 23 -15.47 -9.39 -3.54
N GLU A 24 -16.79 -9.32 -3.49
CA GLU A 24 -17.59 -8.42 -4.32
C GLU A 24 -17.57 -7.01 -3.72
N VAL A 25 -16.72 -6.14 -4.26
CA VAL A 25 -16.50 -4.78 -3.74
C VAL A 25 -17.78 -3.96 -3.72
N ASN A 26 -18.58 -4.02 -4.78
CA ASN A 26 -19.84 -3.28 -4.86
C ASN A 26 -20.85 -3.75 -3.78
N ALA A 27 -20.89 -5.05 -3.48
CA ALA A 27 -21.74 -5.60 -2.45
C ALA A 27 -21.24 -5.20 -1.03
N VAL A 28 -19.95 -5.02 -0.86
CA VAL A 28 -19.37 -4.45 0.38
C VAL A 28 -19.75 -2.99 0.50
N GLN A 29 -19.56 -2.20 -0.56
CA GLN A 29 -19.90 -0.78 -0.58
C GLN A 29 -21.38 -0.53 -0.29
N ALA A 30 -22.27 -1.34 -0.85
CA ALA A 30 -23.71 -1.23 -0.60
C ALA A 30 -24.12 -1.48 0.88
N ARG A 31 -23.24 -2.09 1.67
CA ARG A 31 -23.44 -2.34 3.11
C ARG A 31 -22.72 -1.34 4.00
N VAL A 32 -21.94 -0.44 3.44
CA VAL A 32 -21.36 0.65 4.20
C VAL A 32 -22.49 1.64 4.52
N PRO A 33 -22.71 1.99 5.80
CA PRO A 33 -23.70 2.98 6.17
C PRO A 33 -23.53 4.28 5.40
N ALA A 34 -24.63 4.91 4.98
CA ALA A 34 -24.59 6.14 4.17
C ALA A 34 -23.94 7.33 4.89
N ASP A 35 -23.90 7.27 6.21
CA ASP A 35 -23.24 8.24 7.10
C ASP A 35 -21.78 7.91 7.39
N SER A 36 -21.26 6.80 6.83
CA SER A 36 -19.85 6.45 6.95
C SER A 36 -19.01 7.46 6.20
N ILE A 37 -18.16 8.16 6.91
CA ILE A 37 -17.22 9.11 6.33
C ILE A 37 -16.02 8.29 5.83
N ALA A 38 -15.77 8.32 4.52
CA ALA A 38 -14.50 7.86 3.99
C ALA A 38 -13.39 8.72 4.63
N ARG A 39 -12.41 8.07 5.25
CA ARG A 39 -11.26 8.77 5.85
C ARG A 39 -10.09 8.59 4.90
N PRO A 40 -9.88 9.54 3.98
CA PRO A 40 -8.76 9.47 3.05
C PRO A 40 -7.44 9.58 3.81
N PHE A 41 -6.39 9.01 3.27
CA PHE A 41 -5.03 9.39 3.64
C PHE A 41 -4.85 10.90 3.42
N ALA A 42 -3.88 11.50 4.12
CA ALA A 42 -3.50 12.87 3.83
C ALA A 42 -2.86 12.87 2.42
N PHE A 43 -3.57 13.43 1.46
CA PHE A 43 -3.03 13.76 0.15
C PHE A 43 -2.60 15.22 0.17
N LEU A 44 -1.68 15.57 -0.70
CA LEU A 44 -1.44 16.96 -1.05
C LEU A 44 -2.78 17.55 -1.50
N GLN A 45 -3.34 18.45 -0.72
CA GLN A 45 -4.44 19.26 -1.19
C GLN A 45 -3.85 20.28 -2.15
N GLU A 46 -4.37 20.34 -3.37
CA GLU A 46 -4.21 21.52 -4.20
C GLU A 46 -4.85 22.70 -3.43
N SER A 47 -4.02 23.45 -2.71
CA SER A 47 -4.41 24.80 -2.32
C SER A 47 -4.40 25.63 -3.61
N GLU A 48 -5.25 26.64 -3.71
CA GLU A 48 -5.28 27.58 -4.84
C GLU A 48 -3.92 28.29 -5.06
N GLU A 49 -2.99 28.20 -4.13
CA GLU A 49 -1.57 28.45 -4.31
C GLU A 49 -0.90 27.15 -4.71
N THR A 50 -0.59 27.03 -5.98
CA THR A 50 0.10 25.92 -6.66
C THR A 50 1.49 25.69 -6.05
N VAL A 51 1.56 25.08 -4.91
CA VAL A 51 2.78 24.37 -4.50
C VAL A 51 2.73 23.08 -5.30
N SER A 52 3.63 22.92 -6.26
CA SER A 52 3.70 21.66 -6.99
C SER A 52 3.96 20.56 -5.96
N SER A 53 3.40 19.37 -6.18
CA SER A 53 3.64 18.20 -5.35
C SER A 53 5.15 17.97 -5.12
N TRP A 54 5.94 18.27 -6.14
CA TRP A 54 7.39 18.26 -6.13
C TRP A 54 8.01 19.22 -5.10
N ASP A 55 7.45 20.42 -4.92
CA ASP A 55 7.98 21.39 -3.95
C ASP A 55 7.69 20.96 -2.50
N ALA A 56 6.59 20.28 -2.27
CA ALA A 56 6.30 19.72 -0.94
C ALA A 56 7.25 18.56 -0.58
N VAL A 57 7.56 17.66 -1.53
CA VAL A 57 8.53 16.57 -1.33
C VAL A 57 9.97 17.11 -1.35
N SER A 58 10.30 18.09 -2.19
CA SER A 58 11.63 18.71 -2.23
C SER A 58 11.94 19.56 -1.02
N SER A 59 10.93 20.01 -0.28
CA SER A 59 11.10 20.70 1.00
C SER A 59 11.51 19.76 2.15
N LEU A 60 11.47 18.44 1.93
CA LEU A 60 11.98 17.43 2.86
C LEU A 60 13.51 17.42 2.75
N SER A 61 14.19 18.06 3.69
CA SER A 61 15.64 18.33 3.68
C SER A 61 16.50 17.07 3.61
N ASP A 62 15.95 15.91 3.98
CA ASP A 62 16.68 14.66 4.15
C ASP A 62 16.22 13.56 3.16
N ALA A 63 15.42 13.91 2.15
CA ALA A 63 14.97 12.97 1.14
C ALA A 63 16.11 12.57 0.19
N SER A 64 16.42 11.28 0.13
CA SER A 64 17.35 10.70 -0.84
C SER A 64 16.62 10.20 -2.09
N ALA A 65 17.32 10.08 -3.21
CA ALA A 65 16.75 9.43 -4.39
C ALA A 65 16.48 7.95 -4.10
N ALA A 66 15.42 7.41 -4.67
CA ALA A 66 15.05 6.01 -4.53
C ALA A 66 14.35 5.50 -5.81
N ALA A 67 15.15 5.19 -6.83
CA ALA A 67 14.66 4.65 -8.09
C ALA A 67 14.19 3.20 -7.97
N SER A 68 14.69 2.46 -6.98
CA SER A 68 14.27 1.09 -6.71
C SER A 68 14.05 0.83 -5.23
N VAL A 69 13.05 0.00 -4.91
CA VAL A 69 12.74 -0.44 -3.55
C VAL A 69 12.52 -1.95 -3.55
N SER A 70 13.26 -2.68 -2.73
CA SER A 70 13.16 -4.12 -2.58
C SER A 70 12.72 -4.48 -1.16
N LEU A 71 11.64 -5.25 -1.05
CA LEU A 71 11.06 -5.72 0.20
C LEU A 71 11.22 -7.23 0.28
N ASP A 72 12.01 -7.72 1.25
CA ASP A 72 12.25 -9.13 1.47
C ASP A 72 11.72 -9.57 2.85
N TRP A 73 10.70 -10.40 2.85
CA TRP A 73 10.12 -11.03 4.06
C TRP A 73 10.85 -12.32 4.47
N GLY A 74 12.02 -12.63 3.87
CA GLY A 74 12.77 -13.85 4.14
C GLY A 74 12.30 -15.06 3.33
N ASP A 75 11.43 -14.87 2.34
CA ASP A 75 10.98 -15.92 1.41
C ASP A 75 10.95 -15.35 -0.01
N ALA A 76 11.80 -15.91 -0.88
CA ALA A 76 11.96 -15.46 -2.26
C ALA A 76 10.64 -15.43 -3.08
N ARG A 77 9.64 -16.23 -2.69
CA ARG A 77 8.31 -16.23 -3.34
C ARG A 77 7.54 -14.93 -3.10
N TYR A 78 7.90 -14.18 -2.08
CA TYR A 78 7.26 -12.92 -1.70
C TYR A 78 8.17 -11.71 -1.87
N LEU A 79 9.41 -11.92 -2.34
CA LEU A 79 10.30 -10.81 -2.67
C LEU A 79 9.59 -9.84 -3.62
N ALA A 80 9.33 -8.64 -3.15
CA ALA A 80 8.70 -7.60 -3.94
C ALA A 80 9.73 -6.53 -4.31
N ARG A 81 9.71 -6.11 -5.57
CA ARG A 81 10.51 -4.98 -6.06
C ARG A 81 9.58 -3.93 -6.63
N PHE A 82 9.90 -2.69 -6.38
CA PHE A 82 9.25 -1.52 -6.94
C PHE A 82 10.31 -0.73 -7.70
N LEU A 83 10.05 -0.51 -8.97
CA LEU A 83 10.97 0.19 -9.87
C LEU A 83 10.29 1.45 -10.37
N TRP A 84 10.91 2.60 -10.15
CA TRP A 84 10.38 3.86 -10.64
C TRP A 84 10.29 3.84 -12.15
N ASN A 85 9.19 4.30 -12.67
CA ASN A 85 8.96 4.47 -14.11
C ASN A 85 8.40 5.85 -14.35
N GLU A 86 9.19 6.69 -15.00
CA GLU A 86 8.85 8.09 -15.25
C GLU A 86 7.62 8.24 -16.15
N GLU A 87 7.51 7.39 -17.20
CA GLU A 87 6.36 7.41 -18.11
C GLU A 87 5.05 7.06 -17.40
N ALA A 88 5.10 6.12 -16.47
CA ALA A 88 3.94 5.71 -15.68
C ALA A 88 3.67 6.63 -14.48
N GLY A 89 4.61 7.53 -14.15
CA GLY A 89 4.53 8.44 -13.01
C GLY A 89 4.47 7.72 -11.67
N GLY A 90 5.25 6.62 -11.51
CA GLY A 90 5.22 5.86 -10.27
C GLY A 90 5.98 4.54 -10.34
N TYR A 91 6.02 3.87 -9.21
CA TYR A 91 6.68 2.58 -9.06
C TYR A 91 5.87 1.44 -9.69
N LEU A 92 6.50 0.68 -10.57
CA LEU A 92 5.98 -0.58 -11.09
C LEU A 92 6.44 -1.73 -10.20
N ARG A 93 5.49 -2.55 -9.73
CA ARG A 93 5.77 -3.64 -8.81
C ARG A 93 6.08 -4.95 -9.54
N GLU A 94 7.03 -5.70 -9.00
CA GLU A 94 7.33 -7.10 -9.32
C GLU A 94 7.23 -7.97 -8.06
N VAL A 95 6.93 -9.24 -8.24
CA VAL A 95 6.93 -10.26 -7.17
C VAL A 95 7.66 -11.48 -7.65
N ALA A 96 8.68 -11.92 -6.92
CA ALA A 96 9.52 -13.06 -7.28
C ALA A 96 10.06 -12.96 -8.72
N GLY A 97 10.38 -11.74 -9.19
CA GLY A 97 10.88 -11.47 -10.54
C GLY A 97 9.81 -11.37 -11.62
N TRP A 98 8.53 -11.55 -11.28
CA TRP A 98 7.43 -11.44 -12.24
C TRP A 98 6.71 -10.09 -12.12
N PRO A 99 6.37 -9.44 -13.24
CA PRO A 99 5.58 -8.21 -13.21
C PRO A 99 4.25 -8.40 -12.48
N PHE A 100 3.95 -7.50 -11.55
CA PHE A 100 2.65 -7.45 -10.93
C PHE A 100 1.65 -6.80 -11.89
N ALA A 101 0.69 -7.57 -12.35
CA ALA A 101 -0.36 -7.10 -13.23
C ALA A 101 -1.73 -7.53 -12.70
N CYS A 102 -2.75 -6.77 -13.03
CA CYS A 102 -4.12 -7.03 -12.62
C CYS A 102 -5.10 -6.78 -13.77
N TYR A 103 -6.25 -7.42 -13.70
CA TYR A 103 -7.33 -7.12 -14.61
C TYR A 103 -7.99 -5.78 -14.21
N PRO A 104 -8.17 -4.84 -15.15
CA PRO A 104 -8.72 -3.52 -14.84
C PRO A 104 -10.20 -3.56 -14.46
N THR A 105 -10.91 -4.62 -14.87
CA THR A 105 -12.34 -4.80 -14.59
C THR A 105 -12.66 -6.25 -14.25
N ALA A 106 -13.75 -6.45 -13.51
CA ALA A 106 -14.28 -7.79 -13.23
C ALA A 106 -14.63 -8.55 -14.51
N ARG A 107 -15.12 -7.85 -15.54
CA ARG A 107 -15.44 -8.45 -16.83
C ARG A 107 -14.22 -9.01 -17.53
N ALA A 108 -13.11 -8.24 -17.61
CA ALA A 108 -11.86 -8.70 -18.21
C ALA A 108 -11.34 -9.96 -17.50
N ARG A 109 -11.43 -10.00 -16.17
CA ARG A 109 -11.08 -11.18 -15.38
C ARG A 109 -11.96 -12.39 -15.68
N MET A 110 -13.27 -12.19 -15.84
CA MET A 110 -14.22 -13.28 -16.14
C MET A 110 -14.02 -13.87 -17.52
N THR A 111 -13.61 -13.07 -18.49
CA THR A 111 -13.34 -13.51 -19.87
C THR A 111 -11.95 -14.14 -20.02
N GLY A 112 -11.07 -14.03 -19.02
CA GLY A 112 -9.70 -14.52 -19.10
C GLY A 112 -8.86 -13.80 -20.16
N ASP A 113 -9.24 -12.57 -20.52
CA ASP A 113 -8.50 -11.77 -21.49
C ASP A 113 -7.18 -11.25 -20.87
N GLU A 114 -6.11 -12.04 -21.02
CA GLU A 114 -4.79 -11.68 -20.55
C GLU A 114 -4.23 -10.41 -21.21
N GLY A 115 -4.67 -10.10 -22.44
CA GLY A 115 -4.32 -8.88 -23.14
C GLY A 115 -4.89 -7.62 -22.49
N ALA A 116 -5.91 -7.76 -21.65
CA ALA A 116 -6.49 -6.66 -20.88
C ALA A 116 -5.78 -6.40 -19.54
N MET A 117 -4.76 -7.21 -19.16
CA MET A 117 -4.04 -6.99 -17.90
C MET A 117 -3.22 -5.70 -17.96
N VAL A 118 -3.28 -4.94 -16.86
CA VAL A 118 -2.53 -3.69 -16.69
C VAL A 118 -1.56 -3.81 -15.53
N ARG A 119 -0.42 -3.15 -15.64
CA ARG A 119 0.53 -2.97 -14.54
C ARG A 119 0.18 -1.66 -13.81
N PRO A 120 -0.34 -1.71 -12.58
CA PRO A 120 -0.58 -0.47 -11.83
C PRO A 120 0.74 0.18 -11.45
N ALA A 121 0.84 1.50 -11.66
CA ALA A 121 1.89 2.33 -11.10
C ALA A 121 1.43 2.87 -9.74
N PHE A 122 2.35 2.90 -8.78
CA PHE A 122 2.11 3.41 -7.42
C PHE A 122 2.91 4.70 -7.24
N ALA A 123 2.22 5.82 -7.09
CA ALA A 123 2.85 7.11 -6.83
C ALA A 123 3.60 7.10 -5.48
N ASN A 124 3.09 6.31 -4.53
CA ASN A 124 3.69 6.17 -3.21
C ASN A 124 3.85 4.70 -2.84
N VAL A 125 4.99 4.37 -2.21
CA VAL A 125 5.22 3.10 -1.54
C VAL A 125 5.58 3.39 -0.09
N ILE A 126 4.82 2.83 0.84
CA ILE A 126 5.01 3.02 2.27
C ILE A 126 5.39 1.67 2.88
N VAL A 127 6.53 1.64 3.56
CA VAL A 127 6.94 0.52 4.40
C VAL A 127 6.65 0.90 5.85
N GLN A 128 5.57 0.35 6.39
CA GLN A 128 5.14 0.58 7.76
C GLN A 128 5.67 -0.56 8.62
N TRP A 129 6.68 -0.28 9.44
CA TRP A 129 7.25 -1.26 10.37
C TRP A 129 6.28 -1.53 11.51
N VAL A 130 5.84 -2.78 11.63
CA VAL A 130 4.81 -3.17 12.59
C VAL A 130 5.22 -4.39 13.38
N VAL A 131 4.72 -4.45 14.61
CA VAL A 131 4.80 -5.66 15.44
C VAL A 131 3.68 -6.60 15.02
N TYR A 132 3.98 -7.88 14.91
CA TYR A 132 3.00 -8.92 14.69
C TYR A 132 2.73 -9.66 15.99
N ASP A 133 1.46 -9.71 16.37
CA ASP A 133 1.00 -10.53 17.48
C ASP A 133 0.65 -11.94 17.00
N ALA A 134 1.20 -12.94 17.65
CA ALA A 134 0.95 -14.34 17.33
C ALA A 134 -0.29 -14.83 18.03
N LEU A 135 -1.45 -14.77 17.38
CA LEU A 135 -2.70 -15.38 17.88
C LEU A 135 -2.61 -16.92 17.91
N SER A 136 -1.76 -17.48 17.07
CA SER A 136 -1.41 -18.91 17.04
C SER A 136 -0.13 -19.09 16.22
N PRO A 137 0.53 -20.28 16.22
CA PRO A 137 1.71 -20.54 15.41
C PRO A 137 1.53 -20.29 13.90
N THR A 138 0.29 -20.28 13.41
CA THR A 138 -0.06 -20.12 12.00
C THR A 138 -0.81 -18.85 11.68
N VAL A 139 -1.17 -18.04 12.66
CA VAL A 139 -1.92 -16.80 12.49
C VAL A 139 -1.20 -15.67 13.20
N GLN A 140 -0.65 -14.77 12.40
CA GLN A 140 -0.02 -13.55 12.86
C GLN A 140 -0.87 -12.35 12.46
N THR A 141 -1.06 -11.41 13.36
CA THR A 141 -1.88 -10.23 13.15
C THR A 141 -1.03 -8.98 13.37
N PRO A 142 -0.92 -8.08 12.38
CA PRO A 142 -0.19 -6.84 12.57
C PRO A 142 -0.91 -5.93 13.57
N LEU A 143 -0.18 -5.34 14.47
CA LEU A 143 -0.69 -4.31 15.39
C LEU A 143 -0.67 -2.98 14.65
N LEU A 144 -1.85 -2.44 14.35
CA LEU A 144 -2.04 -1.25 13.52
C LEU A 144 -2.53 -0.03 14.30
N VAL A 145 -2.70 -0.15 15.60
CA VAL A 145 -2.97 0.97 16.53
C VAL A 145 -1.72 1.18 17.36
N GLY A 146 -1.25 2.42 17.42
CA GLY A 146 0.00 2.79 18.07
C GLY A 146 0.88 3.60 17.13
N GLU A 147 2.17 3.39 17.24
CA GLU A 147 3.20 4.10 16.48
C GLU A 147 4.38 3.18 16.15
N GLY A 148 5.18 3.58 15.17
CA GLY A 148 6.36 2.85 14.76
C GLY A 148 7.14 3.57 13.66
N ALA A 149 8.27 2.98 13.24
CA ALA A 149 9.05 3.51 12.13
C ALA A 149 8.31 3.34 10.80
N ALA A 150 8.60 4.23 9.87
CA ALA A 150 8.12 4.16 8.50
C ALA A 150 9.21 4.62 7.51
N ASP A 151 9.29 3.95 6.38
CA ASP A 151 10.02 4.41 5.21
C ASP A 151 9.00 4.73 4.11
N LEU A 152 9.04 5.96 3.62
CA LEU A 152 8.10 6.46 2.63
C LEU A 152 8.86 6.74 1.32
N PHE A 153 8.37 6.20 0.24
CA PHE A 153 8.87 6.42 -1.10
C PHE A 153 7.80 7.19 -1.87
N VAL A 154 8.07 8.46 -2.10
CA VAL A 154 7.12 9.42 -2.68
C VAL A 154 7.82 10.17 -3.81
N GLY A 155 7.30 10.07 -5.05
CA GLY A 155 7.87 10.78 -6.20
C GLY A 155 9.35 10.47 -6.42
N GLU A 156 9.76 9.18 -6.40
CA GLU A 156 11.16 8.74 -6.55
C GLU A 156 12.10 9.20 -5.40
N ARG A 157 11.53 9.56 -4.25
CA ARG A 157 12.31 9.99 -3.08
C ARG A 157 11.98 9.13 -1.87
N HIS A 158 13.00 8.85 -1.08
CA HIS A 158 12.88 8.18 0.21
C HIS A 158 12.88 9.20 1.35
N VAL A 159 11.91 9.05 2.23
CA VAL A 159 11.80 9.80 3.48
C VAL A 159 11.72 8.80 4.63
N GLN A 160 12.67 8.85 5.53
CA GLN A 160 12.59 8.13 6.78
C GLN A 160 11.74 8.90 7.78
N GLY A 161 10.94 8.16 8.57
CA GLY A 161 10.07 8.80 9.54
C GLY A 161 9.34 7.81 10.43
N THR A 162 8.17 8.21 10.88
CA THR A 162 7.32 7.41 11.77
C THR A 162 5.89 7.39 11.28
N TRP A 163 5.17 6.35 11.68
CA TRP A 163 3.72 6.31 11.55
C TRP A 163 3.07 6.33 12.92
N SER A 164 1.86 6.89 13.00
CA SER A 164 1.03 6.83 14.19
C SER A 164 -0.44 6.64 13.85
N ARG A 165 -1.15 5.88 14.68
CA ARG A 165 -2.59 5.66 14.56
C ARG A 165 -3.21 5.53 15.94
N ALA A 166 -4.04 6.49 16.31
CA ALA A 166 -4.59 6.61 17.66
C ALA A 166 -5.65 5.55 18.00
N ALA A 167 -6.41 5.07 17.02
CA ALA A 167 -7.50 4.11 17.21
C ALA A 167 -7.78 3.33 15.91
N CYS A 168 -8.51 2.21 16.00
CA CYS A 168 -8.87 1.38 14.84
C CYS A 168 -9.63 2.15 13.75
N ASP A 169 -10.40 3.14 14.13
CA ASP A 169 -11.19 3.99 13.23
C ASP A 169 -10.48 5.32 12.86
N ALA A 170 -9.30 5.58 13.42
CA ALA A 170 -8.48 6.73 13.05
C ALA A 170 -7.70 6.48 11.77
N ARG A 171 -7.35 7.54 11.06
CA ARG A 171 -6.38 7.48 9.95
C ARG A 171 -4.98 7.23 10.48
N THR A 172 -4.13 6.58 9.70
CA THR A 172 -2.70 6.54 9.97
C THR A 172 -2.07 7.84 9.48
N LEU A 173 -1.22 8.42 10.30
CA LEU A 173 -0.44 9.61 10.01
C LEU A 173 1.01 9.21 9.83
N TYR A 174 1.72 9.90 8.94
CA TYR A 174 3.14 9.70 8.69
C TYR A 174 3.88 11.01 8.92
N TRP A 175 4.99 10.93 9.63
CA TRP A 175 5.79 12.07 10.06
C TRP A 175 7.23 11.88 9.60
N ASP A 176 7.87 12.94 9.12
CA ASP A 176 9.31 12.95 8.87
C ASP A 176 10.10 13.09 10.20
N GLU A 177 11.42 12.98 10.11
CA GLU A 177 12.30 13.13 11.28
C GLU A 177 12.22 14.51 11.95
N SER A 178 11.75 15.54 11.24
CA SER A 178 11.52 16.87 11.79
C SER A 178 10.16 17.04 12.49
N GLY A 179 9.33 15.98 12.47
CA GLY A 179 7.97 15.99 13.04
C GLY A 179 6.94 16.70 12.18
N ARG A 180 7.19 16.86 10.87
CA ARG A 180 6.21 17.37 9.90
C ARG A 180 5.43 16.20 9.29
N GLU A 181 4.14 16.38 9.06
CA GLU A 181 3.34 15.38 8.37
C GLU A 181 3.82 15.23 6.92
N VAL A 182 4.14 13.98 6.53
CA VAL A 182 4.50 13.65 5.16
C VAL A 182 3.23 13.55 4.32
N LEU A 183 3.13 14.39 3.30
CA LEU A 183 2.03 14.39 2.36
C LEU A 183 2.34 13.43 1.21
N LEU A 184 1.33 12.65 0.81
CA LEU A 184 1.46 11.66 -0.26
C LEU A 184 1.10 12.29 -1.60
N GLU A 185 1.82 11.88 -2.65
CA GLU A 185 1.48 12.25 -4.03
C GLU A 185 0.09 11.72 -4.42
N PRO A 186 -0.68 12.52 -5.20
CA PRO A 186 -1.93 12.03 -5.77
C PRO A 186 -1.70 10.77 -6.61
N GLY A 187 -2.48 9.72 -6.36
CA GLY A 187 -2.34 8.46 -7.09
C GLY A 187 -2.54 7.24 -6.21
N LYS A 188 -2.06 6.10 -6.69
CA LYS A 188 -2.15 4.85 -5.94
C LYS A 188 -1.02 4.77 -4.91
N THR A 189 -1.35 4.32 -3.71
CA THR A 189 -0.39 4.06 -2.64
C THR A 189 -0.34 2.57 -2.34
N TRP A 190 0.87 2.03 -2.30
CA TRP A 190 1.13 0.69 -1.78
C TRP A 190 1.60 0.81 -0.32
N ILE A 191 0.94 0.13 0.60
CA ILE A 191 1.37 0.06 2.00
C ILE A 191 1.81 -1.37 2.29
N ALA A 192 3.08 -1.55 2.65
CA ALA A 192 3.64 -2.79 3.13
C ALA A 192 3.68 -2.77 4.66
N LEU A 193 2.95 -3.69 5.29
CA LEU A 193 3.08 -3.94 6.73
C LEU A 193 4.30 -4.85 6.91
N PHE A 194 5.35 -4.33 7.51
CA PHE A 194 6.67 -4.91 7.43
C PHE A 194 7.19 -5.27 8.83
N PRO A 195 7.54 -6.54 9.09
CA PRO A 195 8.03 -6.96 10.39
C PRO A 195 9.50 -6.57 10.58
N ALA A 196 9.92 -6.38 11.81
CA ALA A 196 11.27 -5.94 12.15
C ALA A 196 12.41 -6.89 11.70
N ASN A 197 12.09 -8.15 11.42
CA ASN A 197 13.05 -9.16 10.93
C ASN A 197 13.11 -9.26 9.39
N ALA A 198 12.39 -8.43 8.68
CA ALA A 198 12.44 -8.35 7.22
C ALA A 198 13.52 -7.36 6.76
N SER A 199 13.86 -7.39 5.48
CA SER A 199 14.92 -6.57 4.89
C SER A 199 14.38 -5.60 3.84
N LEU A 200 14.70 -4.32 4.01
CA LEU A 200 14.42 -3.25 3.07
C LEU A 200 15.74 -2.80 2.44
N ILE A 201 15.77 -2.75 1.11
CA ILE A 201 16.91 -2.22 0.32
C ILE A 201 16.33 -1.26 -0.72
N PHE A 202 16.95 -0.11 -0.90
CA PHE A 202 16.58 0.86 -1.94
C PHE A 202 17.81 1.56 -2.52
N GLU A 203 17.69 2.04 -3.76
CA GLU A 203 18.73 2.71 -4.53
C GLU A 203 18.13 3.88 -5.34
#